data_963afc43768d18f38495b4c9e5cfd80e
#
_entry.id   963afc43768d18f38495b4c9e5cfd80e
#
_cell.length_a   1.000
_cell.length_b   1.000
_cell.length_c   1.000
_cell.angle_alpha   90.00
_cell.angle_beta   90.00
_cell.angle_gamma   90.00
#
_symmetry.space_group_name_H-M   'P 1'
#
loop_
_entity.id
_entity.type
_entity.pdbx_description
1 polymer ?
#
loop_
_entity_poly.entity_id
_entity_poly.type
_entity_poly.pdbx_seq_one_letter_code
_entity_poly.pdbx_strand_id
1 'polypeptide(L)'
;MSKLRCASVLLIPALLTACAAAAPATHADAPSAGVVIDVPTIKHPQEETPAWWYRDGAAQAAQRGAPSAKAKNVILFVGDGMSLTTVAAARILAGQLKGAPGEENRLSWERFPSTALSKTYNTDSQTPDSAGTMSAMATGVKTRAGVLSIGQKGARGDCAQALKAPMLTLWELAAGSGLATGVVTTTRVTHATPGATFSHSADRNWENDMDLPEKAKAEGCLDIARQMIESPYGTGPDVLMGGGRANFMTVEQRDPEYDDKVGQRLDGRDLIATWKQRHPGGAYVWNAKQLAAAPKDQPLFALFEPDHMQFEHDRPQDGAGEPSLKEMTLAAIERLKRNPNGYVLLVEGGRIDHAHHMGNAYRALTDTIALSEAVDAANRATSADDTLILVTADHSHTLSFVGYPTRGNPMLGKVRGSSGEDGDPNDYARDALGKPYTTLNYSNGPGYTGASAQQPEGPHTFPHTVSGTMEIEKGRPDLTKVDTEAPDYMQEALVPTSSETHGGDDVGIWARGPGSAAVRGSVEQNTIYHFLLQSLPKLRASLCAKGDCDDNQIPVTLPKPEDFKSAR
;
A
#
# COMPACT_ATOMS: atom_id res chain seq x y z
N MET A 1 41.18 60.97 -57.90
CA MET A 1 42.09 60.11 -58.63
C MET A 1 41.76 58.67 -58.21
N SER A 2 40.89 58.07 -58.94
CA SER A 2 41.08 56.96 -59.89
C SER A 2 41.88 55.79 -59.35
N LYS A 3 41.25 54.64 -59.14
CA LYS A 3 41.52 53.40 -59.93
C LYS A 3 40.53 52.30 -59.53
N LEU A 4 39.69 51.94 -60.47
CA LEU A 4 39.02 50.65 -60.60
C LEU A 4 40.03 49.46 -60.53
N ARG A 5 39.64 48.36 -59.93
CA ARG A 5 40.03 47.02 -60.38
C ARG A 5 38.90 45.98 -60.15
N CYS A 6 38.79 45.16 -61.19
CA CYS A 6 37.81 44.17 -61.52
C CYS A 6 37.50 43.09 -60.45
N ALA A 7 36.29 42.67 -60.47
CA ALA A 7 35.78 41.47 -59.83
C ALA A 7 36.09 40.22 -60.67
N SER A 8 36.55 39.16 -60.04
CA SER A 8 36.59 37.81 -60.62
C SER A 8 35.47 36.99 -59.95
N VAL A 9 34.51 36.56 -60.75
CA VAL A 9 33.41 35.69 -60.34
C VAL A 9 33.90 34.25 -60.34
N LEU A 10 33.94 33.60 -59.16
CA LEU A 10 34.10 32.15 -59.04
C LEU A 10 32.74 31.51 -58.88
N LEU A 11 32.33 30.74 -59.89
CA LEU A 11 31.16 29.83 -59.76
C LEU A 11 31.58 28.63 -58.93
N ILE A 12 30.82 28.43 -57.82
CA ILE A 12 30.87 27.22 -57.03
C ILE A 12 29.55 26.43 -57.33
N PRO A 13 29.63 25.15 -57.71
CA PRO A 13 28.44 24.34 -57.94
C PRO A 13 27.76 24.02 -56.62
N ALA A 14 26.46 24.33 -56.52
CA ALA A 14 25.61 23.94 -55.41
C ALA A 14 25.35 22.43 -55.45
N LEU A 15 25.92 21.68 -54.50
CA LEU A 15 25.46 20.33 -54.17
C LEU A 15 24.11 20.44 -53.45
N LEU A 16 23.04 20.01 -54.12
CA LEU A 16 21.75 19.75 -53.51
C LEU A 16 21.84 18.47 -52.67
N THR A 17 22.08 18.61 -51.38
CA THR A 17 21.82 17.54 -50.42
C THR A 17 20.30 17.44 -50.22
N ALA A 18 19.71 16.39 -50.74
CA ALA A 18 18.32 16.01 -50.45
C ALA A 18 18.22 15.65 -48.95
N CYS A 19 17.66 16.54 -48.14
CA CYS A 19 17.13 16.17 -46.85
C CYS A 19 15.98 15.20 -47.06
N ALA A 20 16.21 13.90 -46.83
CA ALA A 20 15.14 12.96 -46.65
C ALA A 20 14.37 13.39 -45.40
N ALA A 21 13.18 13.94 -45.61
CA ALA A 21 12.22 14.15 -44.52
C ALA A 21 11.94 12.80 -43.88
N ALA A 22 12.40 12.62 -42.62
CA ALA A 22 11.94 11.51 -41.81
C ALA A 22 10.41 11.60 -41.73
N ALA A 23 9.73 10.54 -42.14
CA ALA A 23 8.30 10.44 -41.97
C ALA A 23 7.97 10.69 -40.48
N PRO A 24 6.93 11.46 -40.16
CA PRO A 24 6.52 11.62 -38.77
C PRO A 24 6.21 10.24 -38.20
N ALA A 25 6.81 9.95 -37.04
CA ALA A 25 6.47 8.75 -36.28
C ALA A 25 4.95 8.66 -36.20
N THR A 26 4.42 7.55 -36.63
CA THR A 26 2.98 7.24 -36.53
C THR A 26 2.57 7.46 -35.08
N HIS A 27 1.64 8.37 -34.87
CA HIS A 27 1.00 8.57 -33.58
C HIS A 27 0.57 7.21 -33.07
N ALA A 28 1.04 6.86 -31.86
CA ALA A 28 0.42 5.77 -31.13
C ALA A 28 -1.08 5.98 -31.19
N ASP A 29 -1.83 4.95 -31.59
CA ASP A 29 -3.27 4.98 -31.70
C ASP A 29 -3.85 5.68 -30.47
N ALA A 30 -4.71 6.67 -30.71
CA ALA A 30 -5.50 7.26 -29.64
C ALA A 30 -6.19 6.12 -28.89
N PRO A 31 -6.15 6.08 -27.56
CA PRO A 31 -6.79 5.00 -26.82
C PRO A 31 -8.23 4.88 -27.32
N SER A 32 -8.61 3.70 -27.75
CA SER A 32 -9.99 3.40 -28.19
C SER A 32 -10.96 3.96 -27.16
N ALA A 33 -11.98 4.69 -27.60
CA ALA A 33 -13.00 5.21 -26.70
C ALA A 33 -13.52 4.03 -25.88
N GLY A 34 -13.37 4.10 -24.57
CA GLY A 34 -13.79 3.05 -23.64
C GLY A 34 -15.31 2.88 -23.68
N VAL A 35 -15.79 1.77 -23.20
CA VAL A 35 -17.23 1.48 -23.09
C VAL A 35 -17.87 2.46 -22.11
N VAL A 36 -18.99 3.07 -22.48
CA VAL A 36 -19.78 3.94 -21.61
C VAL A 36 -20.83 3.09 -20.90
N ILE A 37 -20.81 3.12 -19.58
CA ILE A 37 -21.79 2.46 -18.71
C ILE A 37 -22.62 3.56 -18.05
N ASP A 38 -23.93 3.45 -18.11
CA ASP A 38 -24.84 4.36 -17.42
C ASP A 38 -24.77 4.15 -15.91
N VAL A 39 -24.46 5.24 -15.19
CA VAL A 39 -24.40 5.27 -13.72
C VAL A 39 -25.38 6.35 -13.24
N PRO A 40 -26.34 6.02 -12.37
CA PRO A 40 -27.25 7.01 -11.81
C PRO A 40 -26.49 8.11 -11.08
N THR A 41 -26.80 9.37 -11.41
CA THR A 41 -26.23 10.53 -10.69
C THR A 41 -26.86 10.61 -9.31
N ILE A 42 -26.03 10.59 -8.28
CA ILE A 42 -26.44 10.86 -6.90
C ILE A 42 -26.05 12.30 -6.50
N LYS A 43 -26.83 12.90 -5.60
CA LYS A 43 -26.62 14.28 -5.13
C LYS A 43 -26.20 14.36 -3.68
N HIS A 44 -26.46 13.32 -2.91
CA HIS A 44 -26.23 13.29 -1.46
C HIS A 44 -25.60 11.96 -1.04
N PRO A 45 -24.69 11.95 -0.05
CA PRO A 45 -24.07 10.70 0.44
C PRO A 45 -25.08 9.63 0.91
N GLN A 46 -26.29 10.04 1.30
CA GLN A 46 -27.35 9.13 1.74
C GLN A 46 -27.93 8.26 0.61
N GLU A 47 -27.71 8.67 -0.64
CA GLU A 47 -28.14 7.94 -1.85
C GLU A 47 -27.12 6.86 -2.27
N GLU A 48 -25.93 6.90 -1.67
CA GLU A 48 -24.87 5.93 -1.95
C GLU A 48 -25.26 4.53 -1.48
N THR A 49 -25.01 3.54 -2.31
CA THR A 49 -25.20 2.13 -1.99
C THR A 49 -23.99 1.30 -2.45
N PRO A 50 -23.77 0.10 -1.89
CA PRO A 50 -22.72 -0.79 -2.37
C PRO A 50 -22.84 -1.08 -3.89
N ALA A 51 -24.06 -1.27 -4.39
CA ALA A 51 -24.30 -1.52 -5.81
C ALA A 51 -23.96 -0.29 -6.68
N TRP A 52 -24.23 0.92 -6.18
CA TRP A 52 -23.86 2.14 -6.87
C TRP A 52 -22.33 2.31 -6.95
N TRP A 53 -21.62 2.15 -5.83
CA TRP A 53 -20.16 2.24 -5.79
C TRP A 53 -19.49 1.22 -6.71
N TYR A 54 -19.98 -0.02 -6.69
CA TYR A 54 -19.47 -1.07 -7.57
C TYR A 54 -19.65 -0.71 -9.05
N ARG A 55 -20.85 -0.25 -9.43
CA ARG A 55 -21.19 0.14 -10.80
C ARG A 55 -20.40 1.39 -11.25
N ASP A 56 -20.24 2.38 -10.38
CA ASP A 56 -19.47 3.59 -10.69
C ASP A 56 -17.99 3.25 -10.94
N GLY A 57 -17.36 2.48 -10.06
CA GLY A 57 -15.98 2.03 -10.25
C GLY A 57 -15.80 1.20 -11.51
N ALA A 58 -16.76 0.31 -11.81
CA ALA A 58 -16.75 -0.47 -13.04
C ALA A 58 -16.83 0.41 -14.29
N ALA A 59 -17.70 1.42 -14.27
CA ALA A 59 -17.83 2.38 -15.36
C ALA A 59 -16.56 3.21 -15.56
N GLN A 60 -15.96 3.70 -14.50
CA GLN A 60 -14.71 4.47 -14.55
C GLN A 60 -13.56 3.66 -15.17
N ALA A 61 -13.40 2.40 -14.77
CA ALA A 61 -12.36 1.53 -15.33
C ALA A 61 -12.65 1.17 -16.81
N ALA A 62 -13.90 0.84 -17.14
CA ALA A 62 -14.31 0.50 -18.50
C ALA A 62 -14.14 1.66 -19.49
N GLN A 63 -14.54 2.87 -19.08
CA GLN A 63 -14.36 4.08 -19.88
C GLN A 63 -12.88 4.37 -20.19
N ARG A 64 -11.98 3.91 -19.34
CA ARG A 64 -10.53 4.04 -19.52
C ARG A 64 -9.91 2.89 -20.30
N GLY A 65 -10.71 1.89 -20.70
CA GLY A 65 -10.29 0.77 -21.56
C GLY A 65 -9.75 -0.45 -20.81
N ALA A 66 -9.93 -0.56 -19.48
CA ALA A 66 -9.45 -1.71 -18.71
C ALA A 66 -9.91 -3.08 -19.27
N PRO A 67 -11.16 -3.25 -19.80
CA PRO A 67 -11.62 -4.54 -20.31
C PRO A 67 -10.89 -5.06 -21.55
N SER A 68 -10.15 -4.21 -22.26
CA SER A 68 -9.37 -4.62 -23.43
C SER A 68 -8.11 -5.41 -23.06
N ALA A 69 -7.72 -5.35 -21.78
CA ALA A 69 -6.54 -6.03 -21.26
C ALA A 69 -6.72 -7.55 -21.16
N LYS A 70 -5.59 -8.27 -21.21
CA LYS A 70 -5.53 -9.73 -21.10
C LYS A 70 -4.44 -10.15 -20.11
N ALA A 71 -4.50 -9.64 -18.88
CA ALA A 71 -3.61 -10.09 -17.83
C ALA A 71 -3.95 -11.52 -17.42
N LYS A 72 -2.92 -12.32 -17.19
CA LYS A 72 -3.03 -13.63 -16.56
C LYS A 72 -2.89 -13.50 -15.04
N ASN A 73 -2.00 -12.60 -14.61
CA ASN A 73 -1.65 -12.39 -13.22
C ASN A 73 -1.80 -10.92 -12.84
N VAL A 74 -2.10 -10.71 -11.57
CA VAL A 74 -2.18 -9.37 -10.99
C VAL A 74 -1.39 -9.33 -9.68
N ILE A 75 -0.60 -8.29 -9.49
CA ILE A 75 0.07 -7.96 -8.22
C ILE A 75 -0.32 -6.54 -7.83
N LEU A 76 -0.95 -6.41 -6.66
CA LEU A 76 -1.22 -5.13 -6.03
C LEU A 76 -0.19 -4.89 -4.93
N PHE A 77 0.61 -3.84 -5.07
CA PHE A 77 1.48 -3.33 -4.01
C PHE A 77 0.80 -2.17 -3.30
N VAL A 78 0.78 -2.23 -1.98
CA VAL A 78 0.25 -1.17 -1.12
C VAL A 78 1.35 -0.72 -0.15
N GLY A 79 1.74 0.54 -0.23
CA GLY A 79 2.49 1.21 0.84
C GLY A 79 1.47 1.85 1.78
N ASP A 80 1.25 1.23 2.95
CA ASP A 80 0.30 1.75 3.93
C ASP A 80 0.73 3.15 4.37
N GLY A 81 -0.16 4.13 4.25
CA GLY A 81 0.13 5.51 4.61
C GLY A 81 1.17 6.23 3.75
N MET A 82 1.54 5.68 2.58
CA MET A 82 2.58 6.21 1.70
C MET A 82 2.08 7.42 0.88
N SER A 83 2.15 8.61 1.48
CA SER A 83 1.81 9.87 0.81
C SER A 83 2.74 10.17 -0.39
N LEU A 84 2.34 11.10 -1.26
CA LEU A 84 3.24 11.61 -2.31
C LEU A 84 4.49 12.28 -1.71
N THR A 85 4.37 12.90 -0.53
CA THR A 85 5.51 13.45 0.21
C THR A 85 6.45 12.33 0.68
N THR A 86 5.92 11.22 1.19
CA THR A 86 6.70 10.03 1.56
C THR A 86 7.46 9.47 0.36
N VAL A 87 6.80 9.36 -0.80
CA VAL A 87 7.45 8.90 -2.05
C VAL A 87 8.59 9.83 -2.45
N ALA A 88 8.38 11.15 -2.41
CA ALA A 88 9.42 12.12 -2.78
C ALA A 88 10.61 12.06 -1.81
N ALA A 89 10.36 12.04 -0.51
CA ALA A 89 11.41 11.97 0.51
C ALA A 89 12.19 10.64 0.45
N ALA A 90 11.50 9.50 0.31
CA ALA A 90 12.15 8.18 0.17
C ALA A 90 12.99 8.08 -1.10
N ARG A 91 12.53 8.66 -2.22
CA ARG A 91 13.32 8.74 -3.46
C ARG A 91 14.64 9.46 -3.23
N ILE A 92 14.60 10.63 -2.58
CA ILE A 92 15.79 11.44 -2.29
C ILE A 92 16.72 10.67 -1.35
N LEU A 93 16.19 10.15 -0.24
CA LEU A 93 16.98 9.37 0.71
C LEU A 93 17.64 8.15 0.02
N ALA A 94 16.90 7.41 -0.80
CA ALA A 94 17.44 6.26 -1.54
C ALA A 94 18.59 6.63 -2.51
N GLY A 95 18.59 7.85 -3.03
CA GLY A 95 19.70 8.38 -3.81
C GLY A 95 20.89 8.77 -2.95
N GLN A 96 20.63 9.42 -1.81
CA GLN A 96 21.67 9.84 -0.86
C GLN A 96 22.40 8.65 -0.23
N LEU A 97 21.70 7.57 0.08
CA LEU A 97 22.30 6.31 0.55
C LEU A 97 23.24 5.68 -0.50
N LYS A 98 23.13 6.08 -1.77
CA LYS A 98 24.04 5.67 -2.87
C LYS A 98 25.12 6.70 -3.16
N GLY A 99 25.22 7.77 -2.37
CA GLY A 99 26.21 8.83 -2.53
C GLY A 99 25.89 9.88 -3.60
N ALA A 100 24.61 9.95 -4.04
CA ALA A 100 24.12 10.97 -4.98
C ALA A 100 23.38 12.09 -4.23
N PRO A 101 23.08 13.24 -4.87
CA PRO A 101 22.22 14.28 -4.29
C PRO A 101 20.83 13.75 -3.91
N GLY A 102 20.24 12.91 -4.74
CA GLY A 102 19.03 12.14 -4.43
C GLY A 102 17.80 12.56 -5.24
N GLU A 103 17.66 13.82 -5.61
CA GLU A 103 16.48 14.34 -6.32
C GLU A 103 16.24 13.67 -7.67
N GLU A 104 17.28 13.25 -8.37
CA GLU A 104 17.22 12.56 -9.66
C GLU A 104 16.99 11.06 -9.55
N ASN A 105 17.12 10.50 -8.37
CA ASN A 105 16.88 9.07 -8.17
C ASN A 105 15.42 8.75 -8.54
N ARG A 106 15.15 7.48 -8.70
CA ARG A 106 13.79 6.97 -8.95
C ARG A 106 13.56 5.73 -8.13
N LEU A 107 12.46 5.70 -7.41
CA LEU A 107 11.90 4.47 -6.88
C LEU A 107 11.41 3.59 -8.05
N SER A 108 11.30 2.30 -7.84
CA SER A 108 11.07 1.33 -8.92
C SER A 108 9.80 1.62 -9.73
N TRP A 109 8.71 1.96 -9.06
CA TRP A 109 7.43 2.26 -9.70
C TRP A 109 7.38 3.60 -10.43
N GLU A 110 8.25 4.57 -10.11
CA GLU A 110 8.32 5.84 -10.84
C GLU A 110 8.82 5.69 -12.28
N ARG A 111 9.22 4.47 -12.66
CA ARG A 111 9.58 4.09 -14.04
C ARG A 111 8.43 3.44 -14.79
N PHE A 112 7.30 3.19 -14.14
CA PHE A 112 6.14 2.58 -14.78
C PHE A 112 5.46 3.57 -15.74
N PRO A 113 4.89 3.09 -16.85
CA PRO A 113 4.40 3.98 -17.91
C PRO A 113 3.09 4.69 -17.56
N SER A 114 2.38 4.26 -16.53
CA SER A 114 1.05 4.78 -16.20
C SER A 114 1.01 5.32 -14.77
N THR A 115 0.37 6.47 -14.60
CA THR A 115 0.21 7.14 -13.29
C THR A 115 -1.19 7.75 -13.18
N ALA A 116 -1.77 7.66 -11.99
CA ALA A 116 -3.04 8.25 -11.61
C ALA A 116 -2.99 8.75 -10.15
N LEU A 117 -4.06 9.41 -9.70
CA LEU A 117 -4.32 9.74 -8.30
C LEU A 117 -5.56 9.01 -7.81
N SER A 118 -5.55 8.60 -6.55
CA SER A 118 -6.66 7.93 -5.86
C SER A 118 -7.21 8.82 -4.75
N LYS A 119 -8.53 8.98 -4.73
CA LYS A 119 -9.26 9.65 -3.63
C LYS A 119 -9.55 8.63 -2.53
N THR A 120 -9.06 8.89 -1.33
CA THR A 120 -8.94 7.89 -0.27
C THR A 120 -10.04 7.90 0.80
N TYR A 121 -10.89 8.93 0.87
CA TYR A 121 -11.93 9.08 1.89
C TYR A 121 -12.85 7.86 2.03
N ASN A 122 -13.30 7.58 3.27
CA ASN A 122 -14.32 6.57 3.56
C ASN A 122 -15.73 7.18 3.47
N THR A 123 -16.77 6.35 3.44
CA THR A 123 -18.15 6.85 3.32
C THR A 123 -18.63 7.68 4.50
N ASP A 124 -17.93 7.64 5.63
CA ASP A 124 -18.24 8.36 6.86
C ASP A 124 -17.08 9.22 7.40
N SER A 125 -15.94 9.27 6.71
CA SER A 125 -14.77 10.04 7.16
C SER A 125 -14.01 10.67 6.01
N GLN A 126 -13.68 11.96 6.13
CA GLN A 126 -12.84 12.70 5.15
C GLN A 126 -11.39 12.21 5.18
N THR A 127 -10.87 11.93 6.37
CA THR A 127 -9.59 11.25 6.55
C THR A 127 -9.85 9.78 6.77
N PRO A 128 -9.35 8.91 5.90
CA PRO A 128 -9.68 7.49 5.92
C PRO A 128 -8.89 6.71 6.96
N ASP A 129 -9.27 5.43 7.14
CA ASP A 129 -8.45 4.41 7.78
C ASP A 129 -8.17 3.24 6.83
N SER A 130 -7.14 2.44 7.12
CA SER A 130 -6.70 1.33 6.28
C SER A 130 -7.77 0.25 6.07
N ALA A 131 -8.69 0.07 7.02
CA ALA A 131 -9.75 -0.93 6.90
C ALA A 131 -10.75 -0.56 5.78
N GLY A 132 -11.25 0.68 5.80
CA GLY A 132 -12.17 1.17 4.78
C GLY A 132 -11.52 1.34 3.41
N THR A 133 -10.27 1.81 3.36
CA THR A 133 -9.53 1.99 2.11
C THR A 133 -9.19 0.67 1.43
N MET A 134 -8.65 -0.30 2.18
CA MET A 134 -8.39 -1.61 1.59
C MET A 134 -9.66 -2.35 1.23
N SER A 135 -10.74 -2.20 2.02
CA SER A 135 -12.05 -2.75 1.64
C SER A 135 -12.51 -2.23 0.28
N ALA A 136 -12.30 -0.93 -0.01
CA ALA A 136 -12.64 -0.35 -1.32
C ALA A 136 -11.79 -0.97 -2.45
N MET A 137 -10.49 -1.16 -2.22
CA MET A 137 -9.60 -1.80 -3.19
C MET A 137 -9.82 -3.30 -3.33
N ALA A 138 -10.32 -3.97 -2.28
CA ALA A 138 -10.56 -5.41 -2.29
C ALA A 138 -11.91 -5.79 -2.88
N THR A 139 -12.95 -4.94 -2.76
CA THR A 139 -14.34 -5.28 -3.10
C THR A 139 -14.93 -4.45 -4.24
N GLY A 140 -14.30 -3.34 -4.62
CA GLY A 140 -14.87 -2.37 -5.56
C GLY A 140 -15.95 -1.47 -4.96
N VAL A 141 -16.09 -1.46 -3.63
CA VAL A 141 -17.14 -0.73 -2.90
C VAL A 141 -16.52 0.08 -1.76
N LYS A 142 -16.72 1.40 -1.77
CA LYS A 142 -16.35 2.21 -0.59
C LYS A 142 -17.22 1.87 0.61
N THR A 143 -16.61 1.86 1.78
CA THR A 143 -17.29 1.56 3.04
C THR A 143 -16.86 2.50 4.17
N ARG A 144 -17.31 2.24 5.39
CA ARG A 144 -17.00 3.03 6.58
C ARG A 144 -15.59 2.77 7.10
N ALA A 145 -15.06 3.71 7.84
CA ALA A 145 -13.84 3.52 8.62
C ALA A 145 -13.98 2.37 9.63
N GLY A 146 -12.90 1.63 9.83
CA GLY A 146 -12.80 0.60 10.86
C GLY A 146 -13.46 -0.75 10.56
N VAL A 147 -14.08 -0.94 9.37
CA VAL A 147 -14.72 -2.20 8.98
C VAL A 147 -14.00 -2.86 7.82
N LEU A 148 -14.05 -4.19 7.73
CA LEU A 148 -13.38 -4.98 6.69
C LEU A 148 -14.38 -5.64 5.76
N SER A 149 -14.31 -5.31 4.47
CA SER A 149 -15.02 -5.96 3.36
C SER A 149 -16.50 -6.22 3.59
N ILE A 150 -17.17 -5.28 4.28
CA ILE A 150 -18.63 -5.21 4.44
C ILE A 150 -19.15 -3.90 3.87
N GLY A 151 -20.43 -3.92 3.43
CA GLY A 151 -21.09 -2.72 2.89
C GLY A 151 -21.32 -1.65 3.95
N GLN A 152 -21.39 -0.39 3.52
CA GLN A 152 -21.49 0.82 4.38
C GLN A 152 -22.69 0.86 5.34
N LYS A 153 -23.68 -0.05 5.20
CA LYS A 153 -24.77 -0.20 6.18
C LYS A 153 -24.30 -0.88 7.46
N GLY A 154 -23.22 -1.67 7.40
CA GLY A 154 -22.59 -2.26 8.57
C GLY A 154 -21.89 -1.19 9.39
N ALA A 155 -22.38 -0.87 10.58
CA ALA A 155 -21.70 0.04 11.49
C ALA A 155 -20.54 -0.69 12.20
N ARG A 156 -19.49 0.06 12.55
CA ARG A 156 -18.37 -0.50 13.31
C ARG A 156 -18.85 -1.09 14.64
N GLY A 157 -18.44 -2.33 14.94
CA GLY A 157 -18.83 -3.07 16.14
C GLY A 157 -20.21 -3.75 16.06
N ASP A 158 -20.97 -3.60 14.96
CA ASP A 158 -22.30 -4.22 14.79
C ASP A 158 -22.20 -5.54 14.00
N CYS A 159 -22.01 -6.64 14.74
CA CYS A 159 -21.92 -7.98 14.17
C CYS A 159 -23.15 -8.37 13.34
N ALA A 160 -24.35 -8.12 13.88
CA ALA A 160 -25.60 -8.54 13.25
C ALA A 160 -25.83 -7.87 11.88
N GLN A 161 -25.37 -6.64 11.69
CA GLN A 161 -25.39 -5.95 10.40
C GLN A 161 -24.26 -6.42 9.48
N ALA A 162 -23.05 -6.65 10.02
CA ALA A 162 -21.92 -7.13 9.23
C ALA A 162 -22.22 -8.47 8.56
N LEU A 163 -22.83 -9.42 9.27
CA LEU A 163 -23.22 -10.73 8.74
C LEU A 163 -24.23 -10.67 7.58
N LYS A 164 -24.93 -9.54 7.41
CA LYS A 164 -25.91 -9.32 6.33
C LYS A 164 -25.34 -8.56 5.13
N ALA A 165 -24.12 -8.07 5.22
CA ALA A 165 -23.55 -7.16 4.25
C ALA A 165 -22.12 -7.53 3.78
N PRO A 166 -21.72 -8.82 3.73
CA PRO A 166 -20.39 -9.19 3.23
C PRO A 166 -20.27 -8.83 1.74
N MET A 167 -19.12 -8.30 1.34
CA MET A 167 -18.79 -7.94 -0.04
C MET A 167 -17.71 -8.88 -0.56
N LEU A 168 -17.98 -9.64 -1.63
CA LEU A 168 -17.01 -10.55 -2.23
C LEU A 168 -15.73 -9.81 -2.60
N THR A 169 -14.60 -10.29 -2.09
CA THR A 169 -13.30 -9.68 -2.40
C THR A 169 -12.71 -10.23 -3.69
N LEU A 170 -11.73 -9.51 -4.27
CA LEU A 170 -11.00 -9.97 -5.46
C LEU A 170 -10.25 -11.29 -5.18
N TRP A 171 -9.72 -11.47 -3.97
CA TRP A 171 -9.02 -12.69 -3.55
C TRP A 171 -9.97 -13.87 -3.40
N GLU A 172 -11.12 -13.66 -2.78
CA GLU A 172 -12.17 -14.69 -2.67
C GLU A 172 -12.73 -15.08 -4.03
N LEU A 173 -13.01 -14.08 -4.89
CA LEU A 173 -13.42 -14.32 -6.27
C LEU A 173 -12.36 -15.12 -7.05
N ALA A 174 -11.08 -14.76 -6.88
CA ALA A 174 -9.98 -15.46 -7.55
C ALA A 174 -9.87 -16.91 -7.06
N ALA A 175 -9.88 -17.14 -5.74
CA ALA A 175 -9.84 -18.48 -5.16
C ALA A 175 -11.05 -19.32 -5.59
N GLY A 176 -12.27 -18.77 -5.53
CA GLY A 176 -13.49 -19.43 -5.96
C GLY A 176 -13.54 -19.70 -7.48
N SER A 177 -12.76 -18.96 -8.27
CA SER A 177 -12.63 -19.15 -9.74
C SER A 177 -11.41 -19.99 -10.12
N GLY A 178 -10.66 -20.54 -9.16
CA GLY A 178 -9.53 -21.45 -9.36
C GLY A 178 -8.23 -20.76 -9.78
N LEU A 179 -8.05 -19.48 -9.52
CA LEU A 179 -6.75 -18.81 -9.56
C LEU A 179 -6.02 -19.06 -8.22
N ALA A 180 -4.70 -18.96 -8.23
CA ALA A 180 -3.93 -18.93 -6.98
C ALA A 180 -4.03 -17.56 -6.32
N THR A 181 -3.95 -17.52 -4.98
CA THR A 181 -4.04 -16.28 -4.22
C THR A 181 -2.91 -16.16 -3.21
N GLY A 182 -2.40 -14.94 -3.06
CA GLY A 182 -1.33 -14.65 -2.11
C GLY A 182 -1.55 -13.32 -1.37
N VAL A 183 -1.07 -13.32 -0.12
CA VAL A 183 -1.05 -12.14 0.75
C VAL A 183 0.31 -12.10 1.44
N VAL A 184 1.02 -11.00 1.27
CA VAL A 184 2.34 -10.73 1.85
C VAL A 184 2.31 -9.36 2.51
N THR A 185 2.76 -9.26 3.74
CA THR A 185 2.77 -8.01 4.50
C THR A 185 3.94 -7.94 5.47
N THR A 186 4.33 -6.74 5.88
CA THR A 186 5.22 -6.50 7.02
C THR A 186 4.45 -6.26 8.33
N THR A 187 3.10 -6.23 8.29
CA THR A 187 2.24 -6.19 9.49
C THR A 187 1.90 -7.60 9.99
N ARG A 188 1.04 -7.69 11.02
CA ARG A 188 0.28 -8.92 11.29
C ARG A 188 -0.57 -9.24 10.06
N VAL A 189 -0.63 -10.49 9.65
CA VAL A 189 -1.48 -10.90 8.51
C VAL A 189 -2.98 -10.71 8.77
N THR A 190 -3.36 -10.47 10.01
CA THR A 190 -4.72 -10.14 10.46
C THR A 190 -5.00 -8.64 10.54
N HIS A 191 -3.98 -7.78 10.32
CA HIS A 191 -4.13 -6.33 10.27
C HIS A 191 -5.10 -5.92 9.14
N ALA A 192 -5.54 -4.67 9.15
CA ALA A 192 -6.63 -4.21 8.29
C ALA A 192 -6.43 -4.52 6.79
N THR A 193 -5.27 -4.19 6.24
CA THR A 193 -4.98 -4.35 4.80
C THR A 193 -4.97 -5.82 4.36
N PRO A 194 -4.17 -6.72 4.95
CA PRO A 194 -4.22 -8.13 4.60
C PRO A 194 -5.54 -8.79 5.02
N GLY A 195 -6.11 -8.42 6.16
CA GLY A 195 -7.38 -8.94 6.66
C GLY A 195 -8.54 -8.72 5.69
N ALA A 196 -8.62 -7.55 5.05
CA ALA A 196 -9.69 -7.23 4.10
C ALA A 196 -9.70 -8.13 2.84
N THR A 197 -8.69 -8.97 2.63
CA THR A 197 -8.63 -9.88 1.47
C THR A 197 -9.53 -11.10 1.62
N PHE A 198 -9.64 -11.67 2.83
CA PHE A 198 -10.34 -12.92 3.12
C PHE A 198 -11.22 -12.86 4.38
N SER A 199 -11.53 -11.66 4.89
CA SER A 199 -12.41 -11.54 6.05
C SER A 199 -13.44 -10.42 5.90
N HIS A 200 -14.59 -10.60 6.57
CA HIS A 200 -15.68 -9.67 6.65
C HIS A 200 -15.93 -9.37 8.13
N SER A 201 -15.44 -8.21 8.60
CA SER A 201 -15.50 -7.88 10.03
C SER A 201 -16.16 -6.53 10.28
N ALA A 202 -16.99 -6.48 11.33
CA ALA A 202 -17.54 -5.22 11.82
C ALA A 202 -16.48 -4.35 12.53
N ASP A 203 -15.35 -4.90 12.91
CA ASP A 203 -14.25 -4.14 13.50
C ASP A 203 -12.90 -4.73 13.08
N ARG A 204 -12.00 -3.87 12.59
CA ARG A 204 -10.62 -4.24 12.21
C ARG A 204 -9.80 -4.79 13.38
N ASN A 205 -10.20 -4.50 14.60
CA ASN A 205 -9.49 -4.95 15.80
C ASN A 205 -9.91 -6.37 16.25
N TRP A 206 -10.88 -7.02 15.61
CA TRP A 206 -11.28 -8.39 15.94
C TRP A 206 -10.34 -9.40 15.29
N GLU A 207 -9.03 -9.27 15.56
CA GLU A 207 -7.99 -10.05 14.89
C GLU A 207 -7.96 -11.52 15.34
N ASN A 208 -8.29 -11.79 16.60
CA ASN A 208 -8.43 -13.13 17.18
C ASN A 208 -9.66 -13.20 18.07
N ASP A 209 -9.97 -14.36 18.66
CA ASP A 209 -11.16 -14.55 19.47
C ASP A 209 -11.12 -13.86 20.84
N MET A 210 -9.92 -13.50 21.35
CA MET A 210 -9.79 -12.70 22.57
C MET A 210 -10.30 -11.27 22.34
N ASP A 211 -10.05 -10.70 21.15
CA ASP A 211 -10.45 -9.35 20.79
C ASP A 211 -11.94 -9.26 20.39
N LEU A 212 -12.57 -10.42 20.15
CA LEU A 212 -13.96 -10.48 19.73
C LEU A 212 -14.89 -10.36 20.94
N PRO A 213 -15.75 -9.32 21.03
CA PRO A 213 -16.69 -9.17 22.14
C PRO A 213 -17.63 -10.36 22.30
N GLU A 214 -17.97 -10.72 23.52
CA GLU A 214 -18.87 -11.84 23.82
C GLU A 214 -20.23 -11.74 23.10
N LYS A 215 -20.77 -10.51 22.96
CA LYS A 215 -21.98 -10.26 22.18
C LYS A 215 -21.77 -10.66 20.70
N ALA A 216 -20.65 -10.28 20.09
CA ALA A 216 -20.36 -10.61 18.69
C ALA A 216 -20.15 -12.13 18.50
N LYS A 217 -19.49 -12.81 19.46
CA LYS A 217 -19.40 -14.29 19.47
C LYS A 217 -20.78 -14.94 19.52
N ALA A 218 -21.65 -14.46 20.40
CA ALA A 218 -23.01 -14.98 20.54
C ALA A 218 -23.88 -14.74 19.28
N GLU A 219 -23.64 -13.65 18.55
CA GLU A 219 -24.29 -13.34 17.27
C GLU A 219 -23.72 -14.13 16.08
N GLY A 220 -22.59 -14.84 16.26
CA GLY A 220 -21.98 -15.71 15.25
C GLY A 220 -20.90 -15.05 14.41
N CYS A 221 -20.38 -13.86 14.77
CA CYS A 221 -19.20 -13.30 14.14
C CYS A 221 -17.96 -14.14 14.42
N LEU A 222 -17.07 -14.19 13.45
CA LEU A 222 -15.77 -14.84 13.54
C LEU A 222 -14.67 -13.79 13.54
N ASP A 223 -13.60 -14.07 14.25
CA ASP A 223 -12.38 -13.25 14.18
C ASP A 223 -11.68 -13.34 12.80
N ILE A 224 -10.83 -12.36 12.50
CA ILE A 224 -10.16 -12.22 11.21
C ILE A 224 -9.26 -13.43 10.94
N ALA A 225 -8.43 -13.86 11.91
CA ALA A 225 -7.52 -15.00 11.75
C ALA A 225 -8.29 -16.27 11.36
N ARG A 226 -9.41 -16.52 12.02
CA ARG A 226 -10.25 -17.68 11.74
C ARG A 226 -10.88 -17.61 10.35
N GLN A 227 -11.41 -16.44 9.94
CA GLN A 227 -11.99 -16.26 8.61
C GLN A 227 -10.98 -16.50 7.50
N MET A 228 -9.74 -16.02 7.64
CA MET A 228 -8.67 -16.23 6.65
C MET A 228 -8.32 -17.72 6.49
N ILE A 229 -8.22 -18.46 7.60
CA ILE A 229 -7.83 -19.88 7.58
C ILE A 229 -9.00 -20.78 7.20
N GLU A 230 -10.20 -20.52 7.68
CA GLU A 230 -11.41 -21.31 7.43
C GLU A 230 -12.20 -20.81 6.19
N SER A 231 -11.61 -19.94 5.36
CA SER A 231 -12.26 -19.36 4.19
C SER A 231 -13.05 -20.40 3.37
N PRO A 232 -14.30 -20.10 2.96
CA PRO A 232 -15.10 -21.00 2.14
C PRO A 232 -14.77 -20.91 0.65
N TYR A 233 -13.83 -20.07 0.23
CA TYR A 233 -13.45 -19.85 -1.17
C TYR A 233 -12.15 -20.61 -1.47
N GLY A 234 -12.21 -21.58 -2.39
CA GLY A 234 -11.08 -22.48 -2.63
C GLY A 234 -10.62 -23.15 -1.33
N THR A 235 -9.32 -23.12 -1.10
CA THR A 235 -8.69 -23.56 0.16
C THR A 235 -8.34 -22.36 1.07
N GLY A 236 -8.73 -21.15 0.71
CA GLY A 236 -8.23 -19.90 1.28
C GLY A 236 -6.96 -19.43 0.56
N PRO A 237 -6.12 -18.58 1.18
CA PRO A 237 -4.88 -18.12 0.56
C PRO A 237 -3.88 -19.27 0.39
N ASP A 238 -3.32 -19.43 -0.85
CA ASP A 238 -2.24 -20.40 -1.13
C ASP A 238 -0.91 -19.94 -0.53
N VAL A 239 -0.71 -18.63 -0.45
CA VAL A 239 0.46 -18.02 0.21
C VAL A 239 -0.03 -16.93 1.16
N LEU A 240 0.34 -17.06 2.43
CA LEU A 240 0.05 -16.08 3.47
C LEU A 240 1.33 -15.84 4.28
N MET A 241 1.90 -14.63 4.21
CA MET A 241 3.17 -14.30 4.86
C MET A 241 3.12 -12.95 5.55
N GLY A 242 3.62 -12.88 6.79
CA GLY A 242 3.74 -11.65 7.59
C GLY A 242 4.04 -11.93 9.05
N GLY A 243 3.65 -11.03 9.93
CA GLY A 243 3.64 -11.20 11.39
C GLY A 243 2.30 -11.73 11.90
N GLY A 244 2.08 -11.65 13.22
CA GLY A 244 0.81 -11.97 13.88
C GLY A 244 0.67 -13.42 14.33
N ARG A 245 1.77 -14.13 14.55
CA ARG A 245 1.78 -15.55 14.97
C ARG A 245 0.91 -15.81 16.19
N ALA A 246 0.86 -14.87 17.15
CA ALA A 246 0.07 -15.01 18.36
C ALA A 246 -1.45 -15.16 18.09
N ASN A 247 -1.98 -14.56 17.03
CA ASN A 247 -3.41 -14.64 16.67
C ASN A 247 -3.85 -16.02 16.18
N PHE A 248 -2.90 -16.89 15.84
CA PHE A 248 -3.14 -18.23 15.28
C PHE A 248 -2.85 -19.38 16.27
N MET A 249 -2.25 -19.06 17.41
CA MET A 249 -1.82 -20.00 18.45
C MET A 249 -2.71 -19.87 19.69
N THR A 250 -2.92 -21.01 20.40
CA THR A 250 -3.64 -20.99 21.67
C THR A 250 -2.77 -20.45 22.80
N VAL A 251 -3.39 -20.01 23.89
CA VAL A 251 -2.67 -19.51 25.09
C VAL A 251 -1.80 -20.56 25.78
N GLU A 252 -2.01 -21.86 25.50
CA GLU A 252 -1.17 -22.94 25.99
C GLU A 252 0.08 -23.19 25.12
N GLN A 253 0.11 -22.66 23.90
CA GLN A 253 1.25 -22.82 22.99
C GLN A 253 2.28 -21.72 23.22
N ARG A 254 3.52 -22.11 23.49
CA ARG A 254 4.65 -21.18 23.59
C ARG A 254 5.07 -20.72 22.21
N ASP A 255 5.48 -19.45 22.14
CA ASP A 255 6.07 -18.90 20.93
C ASP A 255 7.41 -19.62 20.63
N PRO A 256 7.68 -19.99 19.37
CA PRO A 256 8.91 -20.71 19.02
C PRO A 256 10.18 -19.84 19.07
N GLU A 257 10.05 -18.54 19.19
CA GLU A 257 11.12 -17.57 19.17
C GLU A 257 11.35 -16.90 20.54
N TYR A 258 10.26 -16.59 21.24
CA TYR A 258 10.29 -15.84 22.51
C TYR A 258 9.79 -16.74 23.66
N ASP A 259 10.66 -17.10 24.56
CA ASP A 259 10.35 -18.00 25.68
C ASP A 259 9.26 -17.49 26.63
N ASP A 260 9.09 -16.16 26.70
CA ASP A 260 8.12 -15.47 27.56
C ASP A 260 6.78 -15.16 26.87
N LYS A 261 6.65 -15.46 25.56
CA LYS A 261 5.42 -15.22 24.80
C LYS A 261 4.64 -16.51 24.55
N VAL A 262 3.33 -16.36 24.44
CA VAL A 262 2.39 -17.43 24.13
C VAL A 262 1.39 -16.95 23.07
N GLY A 263 0.59 -17.87 22.52
CA GLY A 263 -0.52 -17.50 21.65
C GLY A 263 -1.61 -16.70 22.38
N GLN A 264 -2.56 -16.15 21.63
CA GLN A 264 -3.63 -15.29 22.19
C GLN A 264 -5.02 -15.94 22.11
N ARG A 265 -5.16 -17.10 21.44
CA ARG A 265 -6.50 -17.71 21.27
C ARG A 265 -6.98 -18.39 22.53
N LEU A 266 -8.21 -18.06 22.92
CA LEU A 266 -8.92 -18.63 24.09
C LEU A 266 -9.90 -19.74 23.69
N ASP A 267 -10.27 -19.83 22.40
CA ASP A 267 -11.22 -20.81 21.86
C ASP A 267 -10.63 -22.23 21.69
N GLY A 268 -9.36 -22.42 22.05
CA GLY A 268 -8.65 -23.69 21.95
C GLY A 268 -8.30 -24.12 20.53
N ARG A 269 -8.44 -23.25 19.51
CA ARG A 269 -8.16 -23.55 18.11
C ARG A 269 -6.71 -23.25 17.77
N ASP A 270 -5.95 -24.28 17.40
CA ASP A 270 -4.68 -24.11 16.69
C ASP A 270 -4.97 -23.90 15.19
N LEU A 271 -4.96 -22.63 14.76
CA LEU A 271 -5.23 -22.28 13.37
C LEU A 271 -4.07 -22.62 12.44
N ILE A 272 -2.85 -22.77 12.94
CA ILE A 272 -1.70 -23.26 12.18
C ILE A 272 -1.90 -24.74 11.82
N ALA A 273 -2.32 -25.56 12.78
CA ALA A 273 -2.68 -26.94 12.54
C ALA A 273 -3.87 -27.07 11.59
N THR A 274 -4.88 -26.23 11.75
CA THR A 274 -6.05 -26.17 10.84
C THR A 274 -5.63 -25.86 9.41
N TRP A 275 -4.75 -24.86 9.22
CA TRP A 275 -4.23 -24.53 7.89
C TRP A 275 -3.49 -25.72 7.24
N LYS A 276 -2.62 -26.41 7.99
CA LYS A 276 -1.90 -27.59 7.50
C LYS A 276 -2.85 -28.72 7.07
N GLN A 277 -3.98 -28.90 7.75
CA GLN A 277 -4.99 -29.89 7.38
C GLN A 277 -5.69 -29.52 6.05
N ARG A 278 -5.94 -28.21 5.84
CA ARG A 278 -6.56 -27.71 4.60
C ARG A 278 -5.61 -27.68 3.40
N HIS A 279 -4.30 -27.66 3.65
CA HIS A 279 -3.25 -27.63 2.63
C HIS A 279 -2.29 -28.82 2.79
N PRO A 280 -2.69 -30.04 2.43
CA PRO A 280 -1.83 -31.21 2.51
C PRO A 280 -0.53 -30.99 1.70
N GLY A 281 0.61 -31.15 2.36
CA GLY A 281 1.93 -30.88 1.78
C GLY A 281 2.38 -29.42 1.89
N GLY A 282 1.50 -28.49 2.30
CA GLY A 282 1.85 -27.09 2.53
C GLY A 282 2.87 -26.91 3.67
N ALA A 283 3.74 -25.92 3.52
CA ALA A 283 4.77 -25.59 4.50
C ALA A 283 4.30 -24.47 5.45
N TYR A 284 4.55 -24.67 6.75
CA TYR A 284 4.48 -23.58 7.75
C TYR A 284 5.91 -23.25 8.19
N VAL A 285 6.26 -21.97 8.19
CA VAL A 285 7.57 -21.45 8.58
C VAL A 285 7.43 -20.19 9.43
N TRP A 286 8.45 -19.87 10.25
CA TRP A 286 8.42 -18.69 11.12
C TRP A 286 9.74 -17.92 11.16
N ASN A 287 10.74 -18.26 10.32
CA ASN A 287 11.95 -17.46 10.16
C ASN A 287 12.50 -17.55 8.72
N ALA A 288 13.44 -16.68 8.38
CA ALA A 288 14.02 -16.58 7.03
C ALA A 288 14.74 -17.87 6.60
N LYS A 289 15.41 -18.57 7.51
CA LYS A 289 16.11 -19.83 7.21
C LYS A 289 15.12 -20.92 6.79
N GLN A 290 14.01 -21.04 7.49
CA GLN A 290 12.95 -21.99 7.15
C GLN A 290 12.27 -21.61 5.83
N LEU A 291 12.03 -20.30 5.59
CA LEU A 291 11.49 -19.80 4.32
C LEU A 291 12.37 -20.20 3.12
N ALA A 292 13.69 -20.02 3.26
CA ALA A 292 14.65 -20.37 2.22
C ALA A 292 14.69 -21.88 1.93
N ALA A 293 14.46 -22.71 2.95
CA ALA A 293 14.45 -24.17 2.85
C ALA A 293 13.09 -24.76 2.44
N ALA A 294 12.01 -23.98 2.52
CA ALA A 294 10.65 -24.46 2.25
C ALA A 294 10.46 -24.87 0.77
N PRO A 295 9.70 -25.95 0.49
CA PRO A 295 9.39 -26.36 -0.87
C PRO A 295 8.76 -25.20 -1.69
N LYS A 296 9.23 -25.05 -2.92
CA LYS A 296 8.82 -23.92 -3.78
C LYS A 296 7.58 -24.18 -4.63
N ASP A 297 7.04 -25.38 -4.54
CA ASP A 297 5.91 -25.89 -5.32
C ASP A 297 4.68 -26.21 -4.45
N GLN A 298 4.73 -25.86 -3.19
CA GLN A 298 3.68 -26.10 -2.21
C GLN A 298 3.09 -24.77 -1.68
N PRO A 299 1.84 -24.76 -1.20
CA PRO A 299 1.29 -23.66 -0.43
C PRO A 299 2.18 -23.28 0.76
N LEU A 300 2.16 -22.01 1.15
CA LEU A 300 3.02 -21.51 2.20
C LEU A 300 2.26 -20.62 3.19
N PHE A 301 2.34 -20.96 4.46
CA PHE A 301 1.94 -20.12 5.57
C PHE A 301 3.18 -19.74 6.39
N ALA A 302 3.43 -18.45 6.56
CA ALA A 302 4.62 -17.95 7.21
C ALA A 302 4.31 -16.80 8.16
N LEU A 303 4.66 -16.96 9.43
CA LEU A 303 4.43 -15.97 10.48
C LEU A 303 5.75 -15.73 11.21
N PHE A 304 6.40 -14.60 10.87
CA PHE A 304 7.79 -14.34 11.27
C PHE A 304 7.90 -13.70 12.65
N GLU A 305 6.84 -13.04 13.14
CA GLU A 305 6.77 -12.43 14.46
C GLU A 305 5.46 -12.77 15.17
N PRO A 306 5.42 -12.77 16.51
CA PRO A 306 4.16 -12.91 17.24
C PRO A 306 3.22 -11.71 17.02
N ASP A 307 3.77 -10.52 16.81
CA ASP A 307 3.10 -9.27 16.49
C ASP A 307 3.45 -8.83 15.06
N HIS A 308 3.58 -7.53 14.78
CA HIS A 308 4.09 -7.02 13.50
C HIS A 308 5.55 -7.43 13.28
N MET A 309 5.97 -7.59 12.04
CA MET A 309 7.39 -7.74 11.68
C MET A 309 8.17 -6.47 12.08
N GLN A 310 9.49 -6.59 12.21
CA GLN A 310 10.35 -5.45 12.52
C GLN A 310 10.28 -4.39 11.39
N PHE A 311 10.60 -3.13 11.71
CA PHE A 311 10.90 -2.16 10.66
C PHE A 311 12.12 -2.60 9.86
N GLU A 312 12.20 -2.25 8.58
CA GLU A 312 13.33 -2.67 7.73
C GLU A 312 14.69 -2.27 8.31
N HIS A 313 14.78 -1.10 8.97
CA HIS A 313 16.00 -0.68 9.65
C HIS A 313 16.39 -1.62 10.81
N ASP A 314 15.40 -2.11 11.55
CA ASP A 314 15.63 -2.91 12.77
C ASP A 314 15.71 -4.42 12.45
N ARG A 315 15.13 -4.86 11.34
CA ARG A 315 15.07 -6.25 10.88
C ARG A 315 16.41 -7.01 10.93
N PRO A 316 17.58 -6.43 10.57
CA PRO A 316 18.85 -7.14 10.65
C PRO A 316 19.28 -7.51 12.09
N GLN A 317 18.63 -6.94 13.10
CA GLN A 317 18.91 -7.19 14.51
C GLN A 317 18.00 -8.28 15.10
N ASP A 318 17.02 -8.75 14.32
CA ASP A 318 16.15 -9.85 14.73
C ASP A 318 16.92 -11.16 14.93
N GLY A 319 16.74 -11.78 16.11
CA GLY A 319 17.53 -12.93 16.54
C GLY A 319 17.25 -14.23 15.78
N ALA A 320 16.01 -14.45 15.36
CA ALA A 320 15.62 -15.64 14.58
C ALA A 320 15.83 -15.43 13.07
N GLY A 321 15.91 -14.20 12.64
CA GLY A 321 16.09 -13.77 11.27
C GLY A 321 14.77 -13.65 10.51
N GLU A 322 14.30 -12.42 10.31
CA GLU A 322 13.16 -12.12 9.44
C GLU A 322 13.58 -11.97 7.97
N PRO A 323 12.77 -12.45 7.02
CA PRO A 323 12.99 -12.14 5.61
C PRO A 323 12.61 -10.69 5.30
N SER A 324 13.28 -10.09 4.32
CA SER A 324 12.87 -8.80 3.75
C SER A 324 11.55 -8.94 2.97
N LEU A 325 10.84 -7.82 2.78
CA LEU A 325 9.63 -7.79 1.94
C LEU A 325 9.92 -8.26 0.50
N LYS A 326 11.12 -7.96 -0.02
CA LYS A 326 11.60 -8.45 -1.30
C LYS A 326 11.70 -9.98 -1.36
N GLU A 327 12.28 -10.62 -0.35
CA GLU A 327 12.41 -12.09 -0.28
C GLU A 327 11.05 -12.77 -0.16
N MET A 328 10.14 -12.22 0.65
CA MET A 328 8.76 -12.70 0.75
C MET A 328 8.01 -12.58 -0.58
N THR A 329 8.14 -11.43 -1.26
CA THR A 329 7.51 -11.19 -2.57
C THR A 329 7.96 -12.20 -3.61
N LEU A 330 9.28 -12.46 -3.71
CA LEU A 330 9.81 -13.47 -4.64
C LEU A 330 9.35 -14.88 -4.29
N ALA A 331 9.32 -15.23 -3.00
CA ALA A 331 8.84 -16.52 -2.53
C ALA A 331 7.36 -16.75 -2.86
N ALA A 332 6.54 -15.70 -2.79
CA ALA A 332 5.14 -15.74 -3.20
C ALA A 332 4.99 -15.95 -4.71
N ILE A 333 5.63 -15.10 -5.51
CA ILE A 333 5.55 -15.18 -6.98
C ILE A 333 6.00 -16.56 -7.48
N GLU A 334 7.06 -17.12 -6.90
CA GLU A 334 7.60 -18.42 -7.32
C GLU A 334 6.59 -19.56 -7.15
N ARG A 335 5.76 -19.50 -6.11
CA ARG A 335 4.70 -20.49 -5.85
C ARG A 335 3.47 -20.25 -6.71
N LEU A 336 2.97 -19.01 -6.70
CA LEU A 336 1.69 -18.66 -7.33
C LEU A 336 1.72 -18.78 -8.87
N LYS A 337 2.87 -18.50 -9.52
CA LYS A 337 3.03 -18.62 -10.98
C LYS A 337 2.84 -20.04 -11.52
N ARG A 338 2.81 -21.05 -10.65
CA ARG A 338 2.58 -22.45 -11.03
C ARG A 338 1.12 -22.76 -11.34
N ASN A 339 0.19 -21.94 -10.86
CA ASN A 339 -1.21 -22.10 -11.22
C ASN A 339 -1.40 -21.74 -12.70
N PRO A 340 -1.87 -22.68 -13.55
CA PRO A 340 -2.06 -22.44 -14.98
C PRO A 340 -3.11 -21.36 -15.26
N ASN A 341 -4.01 -21.10 -14.33
CA ASN A 341 -5.05 -20.08 -14.42
C ASN A 341 -4.58 -18.67 -14.06
N GLY A 342 -3.35 -18.53 -13.52
CA GLY A 342 -2.83 -17.27 -13.03
C GLY A 342 -3.08 -17.05 -11.54
N TYR A 343 -2.77 -15.85 -11.06
CA TYR A 343 -2.85 -15.51 -9.63
C TYR A 343 -3.21 -14.05 -9.37
N VAL A 344 -3.68 -13.82 -8.13
CA VAL A 344 -3.85 -12.48 -7.53
C VAL A 344 -2.99 -12.43 -6.26
N LEU A 345 -2.10 -11.45 -6.18
CA LEU A 345 -1.16 -11.26 -5.06
C LEU A 345 -1.29 -9.84 -4.50
N LEU A 346 -1.46 -9.73 -3.17
CA LEU A 346 -1.23 -8.52 -2.40
C LEU A 346 0.20 -8.55 -1.84
N VAL A 347 0.91 -7.42 -1.94
CA VAL A 347 2.16 -7.16 -1.23
C VAL A 347 2.06 -5.83 -0.53
N GLU A 348 2.19 -5.83 0.78
CA GLU A 348 2.05 -4.63 1.60
C GLU A 348 3.34 -4.27 2.33
N GLY A 349 3.76 -3.01 2.20
CA GLY A 349 4.72 -2.35 3.07
C GLY A 349 3.98 -1.65 4.21
N GLY A 350 3.46 -2.41 5.17
CA GLY A 350 2.54 -1.88 6.18
C GLY A 350 3.23 -1.16 7.33
N ARG A 351 4.56 -1.34 7.50
CA ARG A 351 5.29 -0.66 8.57
C ARG A 351 5.59 0.81 8.25
N ILE A 352 5.39 1.26 7.02
CA ILE A 352 5.49 2.67 6.63
C ILE A 352 4.54 3.51 7.48
N ASP A 353 3.27 3.12 7.54
CA ASP A 353 2.21 3.75 8.35
C ASP A 353 2.58 3.83 9.82
N HIS A 354 2.99 2.70 10.41
CA HIS A 354 3.35 2.65 11.83
C HIS A 354 4.52 3.59 12.17
N ALA A 355 5.50 3.73 11.28
CA ALA A 355 6.60 4.65 11.49
C ALA A 355 6.15 6.12 11.40
N HIS A 356 5.21 6.45 10.51
CA HIS A 356 4.59 7.76 10.45
C HIS A 356 3.80 8.06 11.73
N HIS A 357 2.97 7.14 12.18
CA HIS A 357 2.24 7.26 13.45
C HIS A 357 3.14 7.55 14.65
N MET A 358 4.35 7.00 14.65
CA MET A 358 5.37 7.25 15.68
C MET A 358 6.18 8.52 15.45
N GLY A 359 5.92 9.29 14.39
CA GLY A 359 6.67 10.50 14.06
C GLY A 359 8.12 10.24 13.62
N ASN A 360 8.45 9.02 13.19
CA ASN A 360 9.81 8.63 12.81
C ASN A 360 9.94 8.50 11.28
N ALA A 361 10.36 9.58 10.64
CA ALA A 361 10.53 9.59 9.18
C ALA A 361 11.65 8.66 8.70
N TYR A 362 12.70 8.42 9.49
CA TYR A 362 13.78 7.52 9.10
C TYR A 362 13.22 6.12 8.78
N ARG A 363 12.45 5.52 9.70
CA ARG A 363 11.85 4.19 9.50
C ARG A 363 10.80 4.21 8.41
N ALA A 364 9.95 5.23 8.34
CA ALA A 364 8.95 5.35 7.28
C ALA A 364 9.59 5.35 5.88
N LEU A 365 10.69 6.10 5.70
CA LEU A 365 11.37 6.20 4.41
C LEU A 365 12.19 4.93 4.09
N THR A 366 12.80 4.27 5.08
CA THR A 366 13.54 3.01 4.85
C THR A 366 12.59 1.86 4.51
N ASP A 367 11.42 1.77 5.14
CA ASP A 367 10.37 0.80 4.77
C ASP A 367 9.78 1.09 3.38
N THR A 368 9.64 2.37 2.99
CA THR A 368 9.26 2.75 1.62
C THR A 368 10.32 2.33 0.59
N ILE A 369 11.59 2.44 0.93
CA ILE A 369 12.70 1.96 0.07
C ILE A 369 12.64 0.44 -0.05
N ALA A 370 12.39 -0.29 1.02
CA ALA A 370 12.22 -1.74 1.01
C ALA A 370 11.03 -2.19 0.15
N LEU A 371 9.90 -1.45 0.20
CA LEU A 371 8.78 -1.65 -0.74
C LEU A 371 9.23 -1.45 -2.19
N SER A 372 10.04 -0.42 -2.48
CA SER A 372 10.57 -0.18 -3.82
C SER A 372 11.46 -1.33 -4.30
N GLU A 373 12.25 -1.93 -3.43
CA GLU A 373 13.05 -3.11 -3.76
C GLU A 373 12.19 -4.35 -4.05
N ALA A 374 11.10 -4.53 -3.31
CA ALA A 374 10.14 -5.60 -3.56
C ALA A 374 9.42 -5.45 -4.90
N VAL A 375 8.99 -4.22 -5.24
CA VAL A 375 8.40 -3.90 -6.56
C VAL A 375 9.39 -4.15 -7.69
N ASP A 376 10.66 -3.74 -7.54
CA ASP A 376 11.69 -3.98 -8.55
C ASP A 376 11.95 -5.49 -8.75
N ALA A 377 11.99 -6.25 -7.65
CA ALA A 377 12.15 -7.69 -7.70
C ALA A 377 10.97 -8.37 -8.42
N ALA A 378 9.73 -8.00 -8.11
CA ALA A 378 8.53 -8.49 -8.79
C ALA A 378 8.53 -8.11 -10.27
N ASN A 379 8.92 -6.87 -10.59
CA ASN A 379 9.01 -6.39 -11.96
C ASN A 379 9.99 -7.24 -12.80
N ARG A 380 11.12 -7.64 -12.23
CA ARG A 380 12.09 -8.53 -12.92
C ARG A 380 11.65 -9.99 -12.96
N ALA A 381 10.88 -10.45 -11.96
CA ALA A 381 10.44 -11.84 -11.85
C ALA A 381 9.21 -12.17 -12.70
N THR A 382 8.56 -11.15 -13.30
CA THR A 382 7.30 -11.31 -14.05
C THR A 382 7.38 -10.65 -15.42
N SER A 383 6.63 -11.19 -16.41
CA SER A 383 6.52 -10.57 -17.73
C SER A 383 5.53 -9.40 -17.72
N ALA A 384 5.88 -8.33 -18.42
CA ALA A 384 4.96 -7.22 -18.70
C ALA A 384 3.89 -7.59 -19.75
N ASP A 385 3.98 -8.74 -20.40
CA ASP A 385 3.00 -9.20 -21.39
C ASP A 385 1.81 -9.92 -20.76
N ASP A 386 1.99 -10.47 -19.53
CA ASP A 386 0.96 -11.29 -18.89
C ASP A 386 0.64 -10.89 -17.44
N THR A 387 1.42 -10.02 -16.83
CA THR A 387 1.26 -9.63 -15.42
C THR A 387 1.04 -8.14 -15.28
N LEU A 388 -0.09 -7.75 -14.74
CA LEU A 388 -0.34 -6.37 -14.30
C LEU A 388 0.27 -6.18 -12.91
N ILE A 389 1.17 -5.21 -12.77
CA ILE A 389 1.60 -4.69 -11.47
C ILE A 389 0.99 -3.31 -11.28
N LEU A 390 0.33 -3.11 -10.15
CA LEU A 390 -0.17 -1.83 -9.70
C LEU A 390 0.44 -1.53 -8.32
N VAL A 391 0.97 -0.33 -8.15
CA VAL A 391 1.53 0.18 -6.88
C VAL A 391 0.72 1.38 -6.46
N THR A 392 0.28 1.42 -5.21
CA THR A 392 -0.45 2.55 -4.63
C THR A 392 -0.19 2.66 -3.14
N ALA A 393 -0.76 3.68 -2.52
CA ALA A 393 -1.00 3.75 -1.08
C ALA A 393 -2.49 3.57 -0.82
N ASP A 394 -2.84 3.23 0.40
CA ASP A 394 -4.22 3.16 0.85
C ASP A 394 -4.72 4.53 1.36
N HIS A 395 -3.87 5.31 2.01
CA HIS A 395 -4.08 6.71 2.40
C HIS A 395 -2.75 7.47 2.51
N SER A 396 -2.81 8.74 2.90
CA SER A 396 -1.65 9.57 3.21
C SER A 396 -1.43 9.73 4.72
N HIS A 397 -0.31 10.36 5.09
CA HIS A 397 0.03 10.85 6.42
C HIS A 397 0.33 12.35 6.40
N THR A 398 0.47 12.96 7.58
CA THR A 398 0.69 14.40 7.71
C THR A 398 2.15 14.83 7.54
N LEU A 399 3.01 13.95 7.02
CA LEU A 399 4.41 14.26 6.72
C LEU A 399 4.51 15.43 5.75
N SER A 400 5.28 16.46 6.12
CA SER A 400 5.53 17.64 5.32
C SER A 400 7.01 17.74 4.93
N PHE A 401 7.27 18.20 3.70
CA PHE A 401 8.59 18.50 3.17
C PHE A 401 8.68 20.01 3.00
N VAL A 402 9.48 20.70 3.81
CA VAL A 402 9.43 22.15 3.96
C VAL A 402 10.80 22.83 3.89
N GLY A 403 10.76 24.19 3.93
CA GLY A 403 11.93 25.04 3.82
C GLY A 403 12.38 25.23 2.37
N TYR A 404 13.54 25.85 2.22
CA TYR A 404 14.20 26.05 0.92
C TYR A 404 15.61 25.45 0.93
N PRO A 405 15.75 24.12 1.23
CA PRO A 405 17.07 23.49 1.29
C PRO A 405 17.72 23.54 -0.10
N THR A 406 19.03 23.69 -0.14
CA THR A 406 19.80 23.50 -1.36
C THR A 406 19.65 22.07 -1.86
N ARG A 407 19.71 21.88 -3.17
CA ARG A 407 19.70 20.55 -3.78
C ARG A 407 20.83 19.68 -3.22
N GLY A 408 20.50 18.44 -2.85
CA GLY A 408 21.42 17.53 -2.16
C GLY A 408 21.49 17.72 -0.64
N ASN A 409 20.65 18.59 -0.06
CA ASN A 409 20.52 18.68 1.39
C ASN A 409 20.15 17.31 1.97
N PRO A 410 20.77 16.84 3.06
CA PRO A 410 20.38 15.60 3.70
C PRO A 410 18.88 15.55 3.98
N MET A 411 18.17 14.53 3.49
CA MET A 411 16.70 14.48 3.54
C MET A 411 16.16 14.47 4.98
N LEU A 412 16.86 13.80 5.87
CA LEU A 412 16.54 13.74 7.32
C LEU A 412 17.20 14.87 8.11
N GLY A 413 17.98 15.71 7.44
CA GLY A 413 18.77 16.78 8.06
C GLY A 413 17.97 18.06 8.26
N LYS A 414 18.66 19.00 8.90
CA LYS A 414 18.22 20.40 9.02
C LYS A 414 18.34 21.10 7.68
N VAL A 415 17.47 22.06 7.41
CA VAL A 415 17.50 22.86 6.19
C VAL A 415 18.81 23.67 6.12
N ARG A 416 19.58 23.50 5.05
CA ARG A 416 20.80 24.26 4.76
C ARG A 416 20.63 25.08 3.49
N GLY A 417 21.09 26.33 3.55
CA GLY A 417 21.15 27.24 2.43
C GLY A 417 19.79 27.54 1.82
N SER A 418 19.39 28.80 1.74
CA SER A 418 18.31 29.23 0.88
C SER A 418 18.86 29.63 -0.47
N SER A 419 18.30 29.10 -1.57
CA SER A 419 18.64 29.53 -2.91
C SER A 419 18.23 31.01 -3.07
N GLY A 420 19.18 31.95 -3.00
CA GLY A 420 19.01 33.30 -3.50
C GLY A 420 19.01 34.45 -2.53
N GLU A 421 19.21 34.24 -1.26
CA GLU A 421 19.55 35.30 -0.30
C GLU A 421 20.92 35.05 0.32
N ASP A 422 21.60 36.10 0.79
CA ASP A 422 23.01 36.15 1.20
C ASP A 422 23.44 35.21 2.36
N GLY A 423 22.91 33.99 2.39
CA GLY A 423 23.22 32.97 3.39
C GLY A 423 24.40 32.09 2.98
N ASP A 424 25.30 31.81 3.92
CA ASP A 424 26.31 30.76 3.75
C ASP A 424 25.60 29.43 3.46
N PRO A 425 25.87 28.73 2.33
CA PRO A 425 25.27 27.45 2.01
C PRO A 425 25.58 26.35 3.04
N ASN A 426 26.52 26.62 3.96
CA ASN A 426 26.83 25.75 5.09
C ASN A 426 26.11 26.11 6.38
N ASP A 427 25.39 27.23 6.44
CA ASP A 427 24.59 27.61 7.62
C ASP A 427 23.18 27.04 7.54
N TYR A 428 22.57 26.81 8.70
CA TYR A 428 21.20 26.34 8.78
C TYR A 428 20.21 27.52 8.62
N ALA A 429 19.15 27.28 7.88
CA ALA A 429 17.98 28.16 7.90
C ALA A 429 17.39 28.20 9.30
N ARG A 430 16.91 29.37 9.72
CA ARG A 430 16.44 29.61 11.09
C ARG A 430 15.00 30.10 11.08
N ASP A 431 14.25 29.65 12.07
CA ASP A 431 12.90 30.14 12.33
C ASP A 431 12.92 31.56 12.94
N ALA A 432 11.74 32.11 13.22
CA ALA A 432 11.60 33.45 13.83
C ALA A 432 12.19 33.55 15.26
N LEU A 433 12.52 32.41 15.89
CA LEU A 433 13.20 32.34 17.19
C LEU A 433 14.72 32.20 17.04
N GLY A 434 15.24 32.25 15.81
CA GLY A 434 16.66 32.06 15.50
C GLY A 434 17.14 30.60 15.62
N LYS A 435 16.23 29.63 15.62
CA LYS A 435 16.53 28.19 15.79
C LYS A 435 16.48 27.44 14.46
N PRO A 436 17.42 26.50 14.18
CA PRO A 436 17.35 25.68 12.98
C PRO A 436 16.15 24.71 13.03
N TYR A 437 15.68 24.28 11.85
CA TYR A 437 14.57 23.33 11.70
C TYR A 437 14.87 22.28 10.63
N THR A 438 14.17 21.15 10.69
CA THR A 438 14.36 20.01 9.79
C THR A 438 13.59 20.17 8.49
N THR A 439 14.09 19.52 7.43
CA THR A 439 13.44 19.44 6.13
C THR A 439 12.09 18.70 6.20
N LEU A 440 12.02 17.68 7.05
CA LEU A 440 10.80 16.89 7.29
C LEU A 440 10.22 17.19 8.67
N ASN A 441 8.91 17.30 8.75
CA ASN A 441 8.15 17.43 9.99
C ASN A 441 6.70 16.91 9.78
N TYR A 442 5.92 16.86 10.86
CA TYR A 442 4.54 16.42 10.84
C TYR A 442 3.58 17.53 11.27
N SER A 443 2.34 17.50 10.79
CA SER A 443 1.31 18.45 11.26
C SER A 443 0.83 18.15 12.68
N ASN A 444 0.88 16.88 13.10
CA ASN A 444 0.57 16.47 14.46
C ASN A 444 1.39 15.22 14.83
N GLY A 445 1.41 14.86 16.09
CA GLY A 445 2.07 13.62 16.51
C GLY A 445 2.82 13.73 17.83
N PRO A 446 3.41 12.60 18.27
CA PRO A 446 4.18 12.52 19.52
C PRO A 446 5.52 13.26 19.45
N GLY A 447 5.98 13.66 18.25
CA GLY A 447 7.18 14.49 18.04
C GLY A 447 7.02 15.95 18.43
N TYR A 448 5.87 16.37 18.97
CA TYR A 448 5.68 17.72 19.50
C TYR A 448 6.74 18.02 20.58
N THR A 449 7.47 19.11 20.43
CA THR A 449 8.71 19.37 21.18
C THR A 449 8.56 20.31 22.36
N GLY A 450 7.35 20.83 22.60
CA GLY A 450 7.05 21.67 23.75
C GLY A 450 7.04 20.85 25.07
N ALA A 451 7.39 21.50 26.19
CA ALA A 451 7.34 20.88 27.50
C ALA A 451 5.91 20.76 28.03
N SER A 452 5.64 19.70 28.79
CA SER A 452 4.40 19.49 29.56
C SER A 452 4.68 18.68 30.82
N ALA A 453 3.65 18.47 31.64
CA ALA A 453 3.75 17.59 32.81
C ALA A 453 4.05 16.12 32.42
N GLN A 454 3.73 15.71 31.18
CA GLN A 454 3.89 14.34 30.69
C GLN A 454 5.14 14.15 29.84
N GLN A 455 5.77 15.24 29.38
CA GLN A 455 7.00 15.14 28.60
C GLN A 455 7.96 16.32 28.87
N PRO A 456 9.28 16.11 28.86
CA PRO A 456 10.24 17.18 28.96
C PRO A 456 10.28 18.01 27.67
N GLU A 457 10.76 19.26 27.75
CA GLU A 457 11.12 20.07 26.59
C GLU A 457 12.25 19.41 25.81
N GLY A 458 12.17 19.47 24.48
CA GLY A 458 13.28 19.14 23.61
C GLY A 458 12.95 18.10 22.55
N PRO A 459 13.96 17.73 21.75
CA PRO A 459 13.80 16.70 20.74
C PRO A 459 13.56 15.33 21.40
N HIS A 460 12.74 14.52 20.76
CA HIS A 460 12.43 13.18 21.22
C HIS A 460 13.08 12.12 20.34
N THR A 461 13.30 10.94 20.91
CA THR A 461 13.84 9.77 20.23
C THR A 461 12.84 8.62 20.27
N PHE A 462 12.84 7.81 19.24
CA PHE A 462 12.04 6.58 19.16
C PHE A 462 12.58 5.54 20.17
N PRO A 463 11.70 4.78 20.82
CA PRO A 463 10.26 4.96 20.91
C PRO A 463 9.89 6.05 21.95
N HIS A 464 8.88 6.85 21.62
CA HIS A 464 8.33 7.85 22.54
C HIS A 464 6.80 7.86 22.44
N THR A 465 6.12 7.87 23.58
CA THR A 465 4.66 7.91 23.66
C THR A 465 4.20 9.09 24.51
N VAL A 466 3.11 9.71 24.08
CA VAL A 466 2.43 10.75 24.84
C VAL A 466 1.07 10.20 25.27
N SER A 467 0.74 10.37 26.53
CA SER A 467 -0.56 9.95 27.08
C SER A 467 -1.26 11.11 27.79
N GLY A 468 -2.57 11.18 27.63
CA GLY A 468 -3.42 12.17 28.28
C GLY A 468 -3.34 13.57 27.64
N THR A 469 -3.82 14.57 28.39
CA THR A 469 -3.78 15.99 27.99
C THR A 469 -2.48 16.62 28.45
N MET A 470 -1.81 17.35 27.56
CA MET A 470 -0.56 18.04 27.88
C MET A 470 -0.81 19.52 28.22
N GLU A 471 -0.15 19.98 29.27
CA GLU A 471 0.01 21.42 29.55
C GLU A 471 1.36 21.87 29.00
N ILE A 472 1.34 22.79 28.03
CA ILE A 472 2.53 23.26 27.31
C ILE A 472 3.15 24.43 28.07
N GLU A 473 4.40 24.29 28.48
CA GLU A 473 5.12 25.29 29.25
C GLU A 473 6.15 26.06 28.44
N LYS A 474 6.73 25.47 27.38
CA LYS A 474 7.83 26.05 26.61
C LYS A 474 7.70 25.79 25.13
N GLY A 475 8.37 26.61 24.35
CA GLY A 475 8.38 26.55 22.91
C GLY A 475 9.41 25.54 22.36
N ARG A 476 9.59 25.63 21.06
CA ARG A 476 10.44 24.77 20.25
C ARG A 476 11.91 24.75 20.70
N PRO A 477 12.61 23.59 20.73
CA PRO A 477 14.02 23.47 21.12
C PRO A 477 14.97 24.04 20.07
N ASP A 478 16.25 24.22 20.46
CA ASP A 478 17.34 24.55 19.55
C ASP A 478 17.99 23.24 19.02
N LEU A 479 17.84 22.99 17.74
CA LEU A 479 18.37 21.79 17.07
C LEU A 479 19.82 21.94 16.61
N THR A 480 20.53 23.06 16.90
CA THR A 480 21.90 23.30 16.40
C THR A 480 22.85 22.13 16.66
N LYS A 481 22.77 21.52 17.85
CA LYS A 481 23.62 20.40 18.26
C LYS A 481 22.95 19.03 18.20
N VAL A 482 21.74 18.94 17.70
CA VAL A 482 20.97 17.70 17.61
C VAL A 482 21.31 17.00 16.30
N ASP A 483 21.61 15.71 16.36
CA ASP A 483 21.70 14.86 15.17
C ASP A 483 20.29 14.46 14.74
N THR A 484 19.75 15.17 13.74
CA THR A 484 18.41 14.91 13.20
C THR A 484 18.38 13.82 12.13
N GLU A 485 19.56 13.32 11.71
CA GLU A 485 19.71 12.22 10.75
C GLU A 485 19.81 10.85 11.44
N ALA A 486 19.92 10.85 12.78
CA ALA A 486 19.94 9.62 13.58
C ALA A 486 18.64 8.81 13.37
N PRO A 487 18.73 7.46 13.27
CA PRO A 487 17.57 6.60 13.04
C PRO A 487 16.43 6.77 14.05
N ASP A 488 16.77 7.11 15.28
CA ASP A 488 15.81 7.25 16.38
C ASP A 488 15.32 8.69 16.58
N TYR A 489 15.77 9.65 15.75
CA TYR A 489 15.23 11.00 15.82
C TYR A 489 13.77 11.03 15.38
N MET A 490 12.91 11.62 16.20
CA MET A 490 11.50 11.87 15.85
C MET A 490 11.36 13.29 15.32
N GLN A 491 10.72 13.42 14.16
CA GLN A 491 10.49 14.70 13.53
C GLN A 491 9.52 15.55 14.36
N GLU A 492 9.81 16.86 14.43
CA GLU A 492 8.94 17.80 15.12
C GLU A 492 7.52 17.77 14.56
N ALA A 493 6.54 17.87 15.45
CA ALA A 493 5.12 17.99 15.10
C ALA A 493 4.55 19.33 15.59
N LEU A 494 3.57 19.88 14.86
CA LEU A 494 2.95 21.15 15.22
C LEU A 494 1.90 20.98 16.32
N VAL A 495 1.06 19.94 16.24
CA VAL A 495 -0.04 19.68 17.20
C VAL A 495 0.30 18.46 18.02
N PRO A 496 0.26 18.56 19.37
CA PRO A 496 0.54 17.42 20.25
C PRO A 496 -0.60 16.40 20.22
N THR A 497 -0.32 15.22 19.67
CA THR A 497 -1.20 14.06 19.73
C THR A 497 -0.42 12.82 20.15
N SER A 498 -1.08 11.84 20.76
CA SER A 498 -0.44 10.59 21.23
C SER A 498 0.09 9.73 20.07
N SER A 499 -0.45 9.91 18.88
CA SER A 499 -0.06 9.29 17.63
C SER A 499 -0.22 10.32 16.53
N GLU A 500 0.66 10.31 15.54
CA GLU A 500 0.43 11.06 14.31
C GLU A 500 -0.80 10.50 13.59
N THR A 501 -1.51 11.30 12.82
CA THR A 501 -2.75 10.89 12.16
C THR A 501 -2.57 10.73 10.66
N HIS A 502 -3.47 9.97 10.04
CA HIS A 502 -3.54 9.93 8.59
C HIS A 502 -3.82 11.33 8.01
N GLY A 503 -3.42 11.53 6.74
CA GLY A 503 -3.79 12.66 5.91
C GLY A 503 -4.99 12.34 5.02
N GLY A 504 -5.76 13.37 4.66
CA GLY A 504 -6.90 13.26 3.75
C GLY A 504 -6.55 13.48 2.28
N ASP A 505 -5.27 13.54 1.94
CA ASP A 505 -4.79 13.84 0.60
C ASP A 505 -4.99 12.65 -0.35
N ASP A 506 -5.10 12.94 -1.67
CA ASP A 506 -5.04 11.93 -2.71
C ASP A 506 -3.65 11.28 -2.73
N VAL A 507 -3.60 9.99 -3.05
CA VAL A 507 -2.35 9.22 -3.16
C VAL A 507 -2.07 8.80 -4.60
N GLY A 508 -0.81 8.45 -4.90
CA GLY A 508 -0.39 8.04 -6.23
C GLY A 508 -0.77 6.60 -6.56
N ILE A 509 -1.04 6.35 -7.84
CA ILE A 509 -1.16 5.01 -8.42
C ILE A 509 -0.17 4.92 -9.58
N TRP A 510 0.63 3.86 -9.63
CA TRP A 510 1.55 3.57 -10.74
C TRP A 510 1.28 2.16 -11.25
N ALA A 511 1.34 1.97 -12.57
CA ALA A 511 1.04 0.66 -13.14
C ALA A 511 1.88 0.34 -14.38
N ARG A 512 2.14 -0.98 -14.56
CA ARG A 512 2.73 -1.53 -15.77
C ARG A 512 2.13 -2.90 -16.11
N GLY A 513 2.18 -3.28 -17.38
CA GLY A 513 1.64 -4.54 -17.88
C GLY A 513 0.25 -4.40 -18.48
N PRO A 514 -0.44 -5.53 -18.80
CA PRO A 514 -1.74 -5.48 -19.47
C PRO A 514 -2.78 -4.77 -18.60
N GLY A 515 -3.44 -3.75 -19.13
CA GLY A 515 -4.43 -2.93 -18.42
C GLY A 515 -3.86 -1.66 -17.78
N SER A 516 -2.55 -1.51 -17.71
CA SER A 516 -1.94 -0.32 -17.09
C SER A 516 -2.34 1.00 -17.78
N ALA A 517 -2.56 1.01 -19.10
CA ALA A 517 -2.99 2.21 -19.83
C ALA A 517 -4.33 2.78 -19.35
N ALA A 518 -5.16 2.00 -18.66
CA ALA A 518 -6.40 2.48 -18.04
C ALA A 518 -6.14 3.30 -16.76
N VAL A 519 -4.97 3.13 -16.14
CA VAL A 519 -4.58 3.82 -14.90
C VAL A 519 -4.11 5.22 -15.24
N ARG A 520 -5.03 6.20 -15.23
CA ARG A 520 -4.78 7.61 -15.54
C ARG A 520 -5.83 8.53 -14.94
N GLY A 521 -5.46 9.79 -14.71
CA GLY A 521 -6.32 10.83 -14.12
C GLY A 521 -6.54 10.64 -12.62
N SER A 522 -7.56 11.28 -12.06
CA SER A 522 -7.98 11.06 -10.66
C SER A 522 -9.19 10.14 -10.63
N VAL A 523 -9.18 9.17 -9.73
CA VAL A 523 -10.22 8.14 -9.62
C VAL A 523 -10.65 7.95 -8.17
N GLU A 524 -11.83 7.39 -7.97
CA GLU A 524 -12.25 6.87 -6.68
C GLU A 524 -11.46 5.60 -6.35
N GLN A 525 -11.12 5.36 -5.09
CA GLN A 525 -10.23 4.27 -4.68
C GLN A 525 -10.77 2.88 -5.05
N ASN A 526 -12.09 2.69 -4.98
CA ASN A 526 -12.74 1.44 -5.40
C ASN A 526 -12.55 1.13 -6.90
N THR A 527 -12.19 2.12 -7.75
CA THR A 527 -11.86 1.91 -9.15
C THR A 527 -10.61 1.02 -9.32
N ILE A 528 -9.72 0.99 -8.33
CA ILE A 528 -8.52 0.12 -8.35
C ILE A 528 -8.94 -1.35 -8.46
N TYR A 529 -9.92 -1.80 -7.68
CA TYR A 529 -10.51 -3.14 -7.82
C TYR A 529 -10.89 -3.44 -9.27
N HIS A 530 -11.57 -2.49 -9.91
CA HIS A 530 -12.07 -2.67 -11.26
C HIS A 530 -10.96 -2.63 -12.33
N PHE A 531 -9.89 -1.89 -12.13
CA PHE A 531 -8.69 -2.00 -12.97
C PHE A 531 -8.10 -3.41 -12.91
N LEU A 532 -7.99 -3.99 -11.72
CA LEU A 532 -7.47 -5.34 -11.52
C LEU A 532 -8.42 -6.38 -12.10
N LEU A 533 -9.70 -6.36 -11.71
CA LEU A 533 -10.74 -7.30 -12.14
C LEU A 533 -10.92 -7.30 -13.65
N GLN A 534 -11.11 -6.12 -14.25
CA GLN A 534 -11.40 -6.00 -15.67
C GLN A 534 -10.19 -6.37 -16.55
N SER A 535 -8.98 -6.31 -16.01
CA SER A 535 -7.78 -6.76 -16.70
C SER A 535 -7.63 -8.29 -16.73
N LEU A 536 -8.38 -9.04 -15.92
CA LEU A 536 -8.32 -10.50 -15.79
C LEU A 536 -9.50 -11.17 -16.54
N PRO A 537 -9.32 -11.63 -17.79
CA PRO A 537 -10.42 -12.22 -18.57
C PRO A 537 -11.11 -13.40 -17.89
N LYS A 538 -10.36 -14.21 -17.14
CA LYS A 538 -10.91 -15.37 -16.43
C LYS A 538 -11.89 -14.96 -15.32
N LEU A 539 -11.56 -13.96 -14.52
CA LEU A 539 -12.46 -13.49 -13.46
C LEU A 539 -13.69 -12.78 -14.03
N ARG A 540 -13.52 -11.98 -15.11
CA ARG A 540 -14.67 -11.42 -15.82
C ARG A 540 -15.61 -12.52 -16.32
N ALA A 541 -15.08 -13.55 -16.98
CA ALA A 541 -15.89 -14.66 -17.47
C ALA A 541 -16.61 -15.39 -16.33
N SER A 542 -15.99 -15.55 -15.16
CA SER A 542 -16.63 -16.16 -13.99
C SER A 542 -17.83 -15.36 -13.51
N LEU A 543 -17.72 -14.03 -13.44
CA LEU A 543 -18.82 -13.13 -13.06
C LEU A 543 -19.91 -13.08 -14.15
N CYS A 544 -19.53 -12.98 -15.42
CA CYS A 544 -20.49 -12.96 -16.51
C CYS A 544 -21.33 -14.25 -16.60
N ALA A 545 -20.72 -15.39 -16.28
CA ALA A 545 -21.44 -16.67 -16.21
C ALA A 545 -22.49 -16.72 -15.08
N LYS A 546 -22.39 -15.83 -14.09
CA LYS A 546 -23.39 -15.66 -13.01
C LYS A 546 -24.43 -14.59 -13.32
N GLY A 547 -24.31 -13.88 -14.44
CA GLY A 547 -25.23 -12.82 -14.85
C GLY A 547 -24.88 -11.43 -14.28
N ASP A 548 -23.67 -11.25 -13.78
CA ASP A 548 -23.23 -9.99 -13.16
C ASP A 548 -22.71 -8.96 -14.19
N CYS A 549 -22.73 -9.28 -15.49
CA CYS A 549 -22.20 -8.44 -16.56
C CYS A 549 -23.28 -7.73 -17.37
N ASP A 550 -22.89 -6.60 -17.99
CA ASP A 550 -23.66 -5.94 -19.04
C ASP A 550 -23.47 -6.63 -20.42
N ASP A 551 -24.11 -6.08 -21.45
CA ASP A 551 -24.02 -6.58 -22.83
C ASP A 551 -22.57 -6.52 -23.40
N ASN A 552 -21.70 -5.70 -22.83
CA ASN A 552 -20.30 -5.56 -23.21
C ASN A 552 -19.37 -6.53 -22.44
N GLN A 553 -19.93 -7.48 -21.69
CA GLN A 553 -19.20 -8.43 -20.87
C GLN A 553 -18.35 -7.74 -19.77
N ILE A 554 -18.86 -6.65 -19.21
CA ILE A 554 -18.24 -5.92 -18.10
C ILE A 554 -19.04 -6.19 -16.83
N PRO A 555 -18.39 -6.66 -15.74
CA PRO A 555 -19.04 -6.85 -14.45
C PRO A 555 -19.49 -5.50 -13.88
N VAL A 556 -20.80 -5.28 -13.81
CA VAL A 556 -21.45 -4.03 -13.35
C VAL A 556 -22.43 -4.26 -12.20
N THR A 557 -22.75 -5.52 -11.93
CA THR A 557 -23.62 -5.93 -10.82
C THR A 557 -22.76 -6.42 -9.68
N LEU A 558 -23.08 -5.98 -8.45
CA LEU A 558 -22.39 -6.43 -7.26
C LEU A 558 -22.53 -7.95 -7.11
N PRO A 559 -21.42 -8.72 -7.12
CA PRO A 559 -21.49 -10.17 -7.08
C PRO A 559 -21.95 -10.68 -5.71
N LYS A 560 -22.63 -11.82 -5.70
CA LYS A 560 -23.08 -12.47 -4.48
C LYS A 560 -22.00 -13.42 -3.98
N PRO A 561 -21.55 -13.25 -2.72
CA PRO A 561 -20.49 -14.09 -2.15
C PRO A 561 -20.78 -15.59 -2.20
N GLU A 562 -22.04 -15.99 -2.03
CA GLU A 562 -22.47 -17.39 -2.06
C GLU A 562 -22.25 -18.11 -3.39
N ASP A 563 -22.22 -17.38 -4.51
CA ASP A 563 -22.06 -17.94 -5.85
C ASP A 563 -20.64 -18.47 -6.13
N PHE A 564 -19.67 -18.11 -5.29
CA PHE A 564 -18.24 -18.42 -5.44
C PHE A 564 -17.69 -19.32 -4.32
N LYS A 565 -18.52 -19.64 -3.32
CA LYS A 565 -18.12 -20.60 -2.27
C LYS A 565 -17.89 -21.98 -2.86
N SER A 566 -16.83 -22.64 -2.42
CA SER A 566 -16.55 -24.02 -2.81
C SER A 566 -17.59 -24.97 -2.21
N ALA A 567 -18.01 -25.97 -2.97
CA ALA A 567 -18.79 -27.05 -2.42
C ALA A 567 -17.97 -27.74 -1.31
N ARG A 568 -18.52 -27.79 -0.11
CA ARG A 568 -17.91 -28.46 1.05
C ARG A 568 -17.99 -29.96 0.93
#